data_9849f285fc574f8670318b3061a8bc25
#
_entry.id   9849f285fc574f8670318b3061a8bc25
#
_cell.length_a   1.000
_cell.length_b   1.000
_cell.length_c   1.000
_cell.angle_alpha   90.00
_cell.angle_beta   90.00
_cell.angle_gamma   90.00
#
_symmetry.space_group_name_H-M   'P 1'
#
loop_
_entity.id
_entity.type
_entity.pdbx_description
1 polymer ?
#
loop_
_entity_poly.entity_id
_entity_poly.type
_entity_poly.pdbx_seq_one_letter_code
_entity_poly.pdbx_strand_id
1 'polypeptide(L)'
;YGFYEFNSAPYLGYTYCALLNLYEFASGDIRSLSGKLLDRLNWQYALSSYKFKHFPPNRRRFGKDFKKNIDSDYHTVMLKVWGSLYDESLSVNMSRGQHHALWATFVSYKPADKVIQWVLDKPKPYFVKMGHGFNSCPEIISGDKSYLLSAGGANQGRRSLIVAKPIMLFLDDDASEMKHAFHMFGPGDNFIDWNNTGVYKDFACTKGKVHIPVNKKALKSS
;
A
#
# COMPACT_ATOMS: atom_id res chain seq x y z
N TYR A 1 -8.74 -9.91 11.47
CA TYR A 1 -7.33 -9.76 11.79
C TYR A 1 -6.56 -9.67 10.47
N GLY A 2 -5.42 -9.01 10.45
CA GLY A 2 -4.52 -8.91 9.29
C GLY A 2 -3.12 -9.37 9.68
N PHE A 3 -2.15 -9.05 8.86
CA PHE A 3 -0.76 -9.31 9.20
C PHE A 3 -0.30 -8.37 10.33
N TYR A 4 0.55 -8.89 11.22
CA TYR A 4 1.12 -8.11 12.30
C TYR A 4 1.93 -6.92 11.80
N GLU A 5 2.74 -7.13 10.75
CA GLU A 5 3.47 -6.10 10.03
C GLU A 5 2.76 -5.75 8.73
N PHE A 6 1.57 -5.16 8.85
CA PHE A 6 0.75 -4.82 7.69
C PHE A 6 1.45 -3.79 6.79
N ASN A 7 1.22 -3.90 5.49
CA ASN A 7 1.78 -3.03 4.45
C ASN A 7 3.32 -2.88 4.52
N SER A 8 4.00 -3.81 5.16
CA SER A 8 5.45 -3.80 5.20
C SER A 8 6.01 -4.15 3.83
N ALA A 9 6.57 -3.18 3.14
CA ALA A 9 7.02 -3.30 1.75
C ALA A 9 7.90 -4.55 1.48
N PRO A 10 8.90 -4.91 2.31
CA PRO A 10 9.68 -6.13 2.06
C PRO A 10 8.93 -7.42 2.46
N TYR A 11 8.23 -7.41 3.59
CA TYR A 11 7.68 -8.66 4.14
C TYR A 11 6.40 -9.11 3.44
N LEU A 12 5.59 -8.18 2.97
CA LEU A 12 4.40 -8.52 2.21
C LEU A 12 4.78 -9.27 0.92
N GLY A 13 5.84 -8.85 0.24
CA GLY A 13 6.34 -9.54 -0.95
C GLY A 13 6.76 -10.98 -0.68
N TYR A 14 7.47 -11.26 0.43
CA TYR A 14 7.82 -12.62 0.82
C TYR A 14 6.60 -13.47 1.15
N THR A 15 5.63 -12.92 1.86
CA THR A 15 4.36 -13.60 2.13
C THR A 15 3.64 -13.93 0.83
N TYR A 16 3.67 -13.02 -0.12
CA TYR A 16 3.07 -13.22 -1.42
C TYR A 16 3.73 -14.37 -2.19
N CYS A 17 5.05 -14.40 -2.25
CA CYS A 17 5.79 -15.50 -2.90
C CYS A 17 5.48 -16.86 -2.24
N ALA A 18 5.37 -16.90 -0.91
CA ALA A 18 4.99 -18.13 -0.22
C ALA A 18 3.57 -18.60 -0.59
N LEU A 19 2.61 -17.68 -0.65
CA LEU A 19 1.23 -17.99 -1.04
C LEU A 19 1.14 -18.43 -2.50
N LEU A 20 1.89 -17.81 -3.41
CA LEU A 20 1.96 -18.22 -4.82
C LEU A 20 2.54 -19.63 -4.95
N ASN A 21 3.58 -19.98 -4.20
CA ASN A 21 4.10 -21.35 -4.15
C ASN A 21 3.05 -22.35 -3.66
N LEU A 22 2.35 -22.03 -2.58
CA LEU A 22 1.30 -22.90 -2.07
C LEU A 22 0.14 -23.03 -3.07
N TYR A 23 -0.22 -21.97 -3.76
CA TYR A 23 -1.24 -22.03 -4.79
C TYR A 23 -0.82 -22.92 -5.97
N GLU A 24 0.44 -22.83 -6.42
CA GLU A 24 0.92 -23.56 -7.58
C GLU A 24 1.16 -25.03 -7.28
N PHE A 25 1.79 -25.36 -6.14
CA PHE A 25 2.32 -26.70 -5.88
C PHE A 25 1.56 -27.50 -4.82
N ALA A 26 0.70 -26.86 -4.02
CA ALA A 26 -0.13 -27.61 -3.09
C ALA A 26 -1.43 -28.09 -3.76
N SER A 27 -2.11 -29.02 -3.09
CA SER A 27 -3.39 -29.58 -3.53
C SER A 27 -4.53 -29.28 -2.53
N GLY A 28 -5.76 -29.59 -2.94
CA GLY A 28 -6.92 -29.55 -2.08
C GLY A 28 -7.15 -28.18 -1.42
N ASP A 29 -7.44 -28.24 -0.13
CA ASP A 29 -7.80 -27.04 0.66
C ASP A 29 -6.66 -26.01 0.75
N ILE A 30 -5.42 -26.47 0.77
CA ILE A 30 -4.27 -25.54 0.87
C ILE A 30 -4.19 -24.66 -0.38
N ARG A 31 -4.33 -25.24 -1.55
CA ARG A 31 -4.38 -24.49 -2.81
C ARG A 31 -5.54 -23.49 -2.81
N SER A 32 -6.73 -23.97 -2.46
CA SER A 32 -7.94 -23.14 -2.43
C SER A 32 -7.82 -21.95 -1.46
N LEU A 33 -7.34 -22.21 -0.24
CA LEU A 33 -7.17 -21.17 0.78
C LEU A 33 -6.08 -20.16 0.38
N SER A 34 -5.00 -20.63 -0.23
CA SER A 34 -3.94 -19.74 -0.74
C SER A 34 -4.47 -18.79 -1.83
N GLY A 35 -5.27 -19.29 -2.75
CA GLY A 35 -5.94 -18.46 -3.77
C GLY A 35 -6.84 -17.39 -3.14
N LYS A 36 -7.69 -17.76 -2.19
CA LYS A 36 -8.56 -16.81 -1.47
C LYS A 36 -7.76 -15.74 -0.71
N LEU A 37 -6.61 -16.10 -0.13
CA LEU A 37 -5.74 -15.13 0.53
C LEU A 37 -5.07 -14.20 -0.46
N LEU A 38 -4.60 -14.71 -1.59
CA LEU A 38 -4.04 -13.90 -2.67
C LEU A 38 -5.08 -12.91 -3.21
N ASP A 39 -6.31 -13.35 -3.46
CA ASP A 39 -7.41 -12.48 -3.90
C ASP A 39 -7.67 -11.37 -2.88
N ARG A 40 -7.72 -11.71 -1.60
CA ARG A 40 -7.90 -10.73 -0.54
C ARG A 40 -6.78 -9.69 -0.49
N LEU A 41 -5.53 -10.13 -0.60
CA LEU A 41 -4.37 -9.24 -0.59
C LEU A 41 -4.37 -8.32 -1.81
N ASN A 42 -4.73 -8.83 -2.98
CA ASN A 42 -4.86 -8.04 -4.21
C ASN A 42 -5.95 -6.98 -4.09
N TRP A 43 -7.09 -7.32 -3.49
CA TRP A 43 -8.13 -6.34 -3.20
C TRP A 43 -7.69 -5.28 -2.19
N GLN A 44 -6.98 -5.67 -1.12
CA GLN A 44 -6.42 -4.71 -0.18
C GLN A 44 -5.46 -3.75 -0.89
N TYR A 45 -4.60 -4.29 -1.75
CA TYR A 45 -3.71 -3.45 -2.57
C TYR A 45 -4.49 -2.50 -3.47
N ALA A 46 -5.47 -3.01 -4.22
CA ALA A 46 -6.27 -2.18 -5.12
C ALA A 46 -6.98 -1.02 -4.40
N LEU A 47 -7.44 -1.26 -3.17
CA LEU A 47 -8.06 -0.21 -2.35
C LEU A 47 -7.05 0.79 -1.76
N SER A 48 -5.79 0.38 -1.54
CA SER A 48 -4.76 1.20 -0.90
C SER A 48 -3.69 1.74 -1.85
N SER A 49 -3.84 1.52 -3.15
CA SER A 49 -2.96 2.03 -4.21
C SER A 49 -3.68 3.02 -5.12
N TYR A 50 -2.91 3.82 -5.82
CA TYR A 50 -3.40 4.74 -6.83
C TYR A 50 -2.49 4.71 -8.07
N LYS A 51 -2.99 4.19 -9.20
CA LYS A 51 -2.22 4.02 -10.44
C LYS A 51 -0.85 3.38 -10.18
N PHE A 52 -0.86 2.23 -9.48
CA PHE A 52 0.33 1.52 -9.00
C PHE A 52 1.20 2.27 -7.99
N LYS A 53 0.86 3.45 -7.54
CA LYS A 53 1.49 4.09 -6.39
C LYS A 53 0.98 3.44 -5.12
N HIS A 54 1.85 2.86 -4.33
CA HIS A 54 1.50 2.12 -3.13
C HIS A 54 2.44 2.43 -1.99
N PHE A 55 2.01 3.28 -1.11
CA PHE A 55 2.70 3.56 0.14
C PHE A 55 1.67 3.91 1.23
N PRO A 56 0.80 2.97 1.58
CA PRO A 56 -0.18 3.20 2.64
C PRO A 56 0.51 3.29 4.00
N PRO A 57 -0.20 3.69 5.06
CA PRO A 57 0.26 3.55 6.42
C PRO A 57 0.77 2.13 6.64
N ASN A 58 2.01 1.99 7.11
CA ASN A 58 2.68 0.71 7.21
C ASN A 58 3.41 0.54 8.54
N ARG A 59 3.61 -0.69 8.93
CA ARG A 59 4.46 -1.05 10.06
C ARG A 59 5.88 -1.32 9.63
N ARG A 60 6.83 -1.00 10.50
CA ARG A 60 8.24 -1.38 10.46
C ARG A 60 9.11 -0.75 9.36
N ARG A 61 8.66 0.21 8.63
CA ARG A 61 9.57 0.91 7.73
C ARG A 61 9.75 2.34 8.20
N PHE A 62 10.79 2.56 9.00
CA PHE A 62 11.03 3.79 9.71
C PHE A 62 11.97 4.76 8.98
N GLY A 63 12.42 4.43 7.81
CA GLY A 63 13.43 5.23 7.12
C GLY A 63 12.91 6.61 6.72
N LYS A 64 13.77 7.61 6.86
CA LYS A 64 13.62 8.96 6.30
C LYS A 64 13.72 8.98 4.77
N ASP A 65 13.37 7.90 4.14
CA ASP A 65 13.61 7.63 2.73
C ASP A 65 12.63 8.41 1.83
N PHE A 66 12.87 9.69 1.70
CA PHE A 66 12.18 10.56 0.73
C PHE A 66 12.54 10.24 -0.74
N LYS A 67 13.52 9.35 -0.94
CA LYS A 67 14.01 8.97 -2.28
C LYS A 67 13.44 7.66 -2.79
N LYS A 68 12.49 7.05 -2.07
CA LYS A 68 11.91 5.77 -2.51
C LYS A 68 10.80 5.99 -3.52
N ASN A 69 10.84 5.17 -4.54
CA ASN A 69 9.72 5.02 -5.44
C ASN A 69 8.57 4.37 -4.71
N ILE A 70 7.39 4.94 -4.87
CA ILE A 70 6.14 4.47 -4.27
C ILE A 70 5.41 3.47 -5.17
N ASP A 71 6.01 3.14 -6.30
CA ASP A 71 5.48 2.23 -7.33
C ASP A 71 6.37 1.00 -7.57
N SER A 72 7.27 0.69 -6.64
CA SER A 72 8.30 -0.33 -6.80
C SER A 72 8.43 -1.33 -5.66
N ASP A 73 7.46 -1.42 -4.76
CA ASP A 73 7.42 -2.52 -3.80
C ASP A 73 7.13 -3.87 -4.52
N TYR A 74 7.45 -4.97 -3.88
CA TYR A 74 7.33 -6.30 -4.51
C TYR A 74 5.91 -6.64 -4.97
N HIS A 75 4.90 -6.22 -4.20
CA HIS A 75 3.51 -6.44 -4.57
C HIS A 75 3.13 -5.60 -5.79
N THR A 76 3.53 -4.33 -5.79
CA THR A 76 3.31 -3.42 -6.92
C THR A 76 3.89 -3.98 -8.22
N VAL A 77 5.12 -4.49 -8.17
CA VAL A 77 5.78 -4.99 -9.38
C VAL A 77 5.10 -6.25 -9.91
N MET A 78 4.66 -7.16 -9.03
CA MET A 78 3.86 -8.32 -9.44
C MET A 78 2.54 -7.88 -10.09
N LEU A 79 1.84 -6.90 -9.51
CA LEU A 79 0.60 -6.39 -10.09
C LEU A 79 0.80 -5.65 -11.41
N LYS A 80 1.94 -4.97 -11.60
CA LYS A 80 2.29 -4.41 -12.91
C LYS A 80 2.48 -5.49 -13.97
N VAL A 81 3.11 -6.62 -13.62
CA VAL A 81 3.23 -7.77 -14.54
C VAL A 81 1.86 -8.30 -14.92
N TRP A 82 0.98 -8.56 -13.97
CA TRP A 82 -0.39 -9.01 -14.30
C TRP A 82 -1.19 -7.92 -15.03
N GLY A 83 -0.96 -6.65 -14.68
CA GLY A 83 -1.56 -5.51 -15.36
C GLY A 83 -1.17 -5.45 -16.84
N SER A 84 0.10 -5.72 -17.18
CA SER A 84 0.54 -5.76 -18.58
C SER A 84 -0.06 -6.90 -19.40
N LEU A 85 -0.53 -7.97 -18.72
CA LEU A 85 -1.30 -9.02 -19.39
C LEU A 85 -2.77 -8.61 -19.64
N TYR A 86 -3.26 -7.68 -18.84
CA TYR A 86 -4.60 -7.12 -19.00
C TYR A 86 -4.61 -5.95 -20.00
N ASP A 87 -3.58 -5.11 -19.98
CA ASP A 87 -3.40 -3.96 -20.88
C ASP A 87 -1.91 -3.87 -21.27
N GLU A 88 -1.62 -4.21 -22.52
CA GLU A 88 -0.27 -4.25 -23.08
C GLU A 88 0.42 -2.85 -23.10
N SER A 89 -0.34 -1.77 -23.02
CA SER A 89 0.21 -0.41 -22.91
C SER A 89 0.92 -0.16 -21.58
N LEU A 90 0.65 -0.99 -20.55
CA LEU A 90 1.30 -0.90 -19.26
C LEU A 90 2.71 -1.48 -19.34
N SER A 91 3.69 -0.62 -19.49
CA SER A 91 5.09 -1.04 -19.49
C SER A 91 5.55 -1.49 -18.10
N VAL A 92 6.19 -2.63 -18.02
CA VAL A 92 6.84 -3.11 -16.78
C VAL A 92 8.32 -2.82 -16.86
N ASN A 93 8.77 -1.81 -16.16
CA ASN A 93 10.20 -1.59 -16.01
C ASN A 93 10.71 -2.43 -14.83
N MET A 94 11.38 -3.51 -15.13
CA MET A 94 12.00 -4.41 -14.17
C MET A 94 13.37 -3.88 -13.79
N SER A 95 13.44 -2.99 -12.82
CA SER A 95 14.72 -2.50 -12.31
C SER A 95 15.44 -3.56 -11.47
N ARG A 96 16.74 -3.35 -11.28
CA ARG A 96 17.60 -4.23 -10.47
C ARG A 96 17.02 -4.39 -9.06
N GLY A 97 16.80 -5.62 -8.60
CA GLY A 97 16.20 -5.92 -7.29
C GLY A 97 14.70 -6.25 -7.32
N GLN A 98 14.03 -6.16 -8.45
CA GLN A 98 12.61 -6.49 -8.61
C GLN A 98 12.38 -7.93 -9.06
N HIS A 99 13.32 -8.83 -8.82
CA HIS A 99 13.26 -10.24 -9.21
C HIS A 99 12.02 -10.97 -8.66
N HIS A 100 11.41 -10.48 -7.59
CA HIS A 100 10.15 -11.05 -7.08
C HIS A 100 8.98 -10.93 -8.07
N ALA A 101 9.05 -10.02 -9.02
CA ALA A 101 8.05 -9.91 -10.07
C ALA A 101 8.02 -11.12 -11.00
N LEU A 102 9.13 -11.85 -11.11
CA LEU A 102 9.19 -13.10 -11.88
C LEU A 102 8.18 -14.14 -11.39
N TRP A 103 7.85 -14.15 -10.09
CA TRP A 103 6.82 -15.04 -9.56
C TRP A 103 5.47 -14.84 -10.25
N ALA A 104 5.12 -13.62 -10.63
CA ALA A 104 3.89 -13.35 -11.36
C ALA A 104 3.86 -13.97 -12.78
N THR A 105 5.01 -14.30 -13.33
CA THR A 105 5.12 -14.91 -14.68
C THR A 105 5.13 -16.43 -14.65
N PHE A 106 5.58 -17.03 -13.55
CA PHE A 106 5.76 -18.48 -13.45
C PHE A 106 4.59 -19.24 -12.83
N VAL A 107 3.62 -18.53 -12.26
CA VAL A 107 2.49 -19.15 -11.58
C VAL A 107 1.22 -19.06 -12.40
N SER A 108 0.36 -20.04 -12.23
CA SER A 108 -0.96 -20.07 -12.88
C SER A 108 -1.96 -19.09 -12.25
N TYR A 109 -1.70 -18.61 -11.04
CA TYR A 109 -2.54 -17.61 -10.38
C TYR A 109 -2.50 -16.27 -11.11
N LYS A 110 -3.67 -15.67 -11.26
CA LYS A 110 -3.83 -14.28 -11.73
C LYS A 110 -4.91 -13.60 -10.90
N PRO A 111 -4.73 -12.34 -10.50
CA PRO A 111 -5.82 -11.57 -9.89
C PRO A 111 -6.95 -11.36 -10.91
N ALA A 112 -8.16 -11.20 -10.42
CA ALA A 112 -9.28 -10.87 -11.29
C ALA A 112 -9.06 -9.51 -11.98
N ASP A 113 -9.46 -9.38 -13.25
CA ASP A 113 -9.33 -8.15 -14.05
C ASP A 113 -9.87 -6.92 -13.33
N LYS A 114 -10.97 -7.09 -12.61
CA LYS A 114 -11.57 -6.03 -11.80
C LYS A 114 -10.62 -5.46 -10.74
N VAL A 115 -9.68 -6.25 -10.23
CA VAL A 115 -8.64 -5.77 -9.30
C VAL A 115 -7.70 -4.83 -10.04
N ILE A 116 -7.25 -5.22 -11.22
CA ILE A 116 -6.37 -4.39 -12.06
C ILE A 116 -7.08 -3.08 -12.44
N GLN A 117 -8.35 -3.16 -12.86
CA GLN A 117 -9.16 -1.98 -13.14
C GLN A 117 -9.19 -1.02 -11.95
N TRP A 118 -9.39 -1.53 -10.72
CA TRP A 118 -9.40 -0.71 -9.51
C TRP A 118 -8.04 -0.15 -9.12
N VAL A 119 -6.96 -0.77 -9.52
CA VAL A 119 -5.62 -0.19 -9.38
C VAL A 119 -5.42 0.97 -10.33
N LEU A 120 -5.84 0.82 -11.58
CA LEU A 120 -5.67 1.81 -12.65
C LEU A 120 -6.62 2.99 -12.52
N ASP A 121 -7.88 2.71 -12.21
CA ASP A 121 -8.93 3.72 -12.09
C ASP A 121 -9.86 3.42 -10.91
N LYS A 122 -10.28 4.45 -10.22
CA LYS A 122 -11.27 4.36 -9.14
C LYS A 122 -12.65 4.70 -9.72
N PRO A 123 -13.48 3.72 -10.04
CA PRO A 123 -14.71 3.95 -10.81
C PRO A 123 -15.73 4.81 -10.08
N LYS A 124 -15.60 4.95 -8.77
CA LYS A 124 -16.47 5.75 -7.90
C LYS A 124 -15.76 6.12 -6.60
N PRO A 125 -16.19 7.20 -5.94
CA PRO A 125 -15.74 7.51 -4.59
C PRO A 125 -15.98 6.34 -3.63
N TYR A 126 -15.01 6.08 -2.76
CA TYR A 126 -15.13 5.00 -1.78
C TYR A 126 -14.49 5.39 -0.44
N PHE A 127 -14.94 4.73 0.59
CA PHE A 127 -14.42 4.83 1.94
C PHE A 127 -14.38 3.45 2.57
N VAL A 128 -13.22 3.03 3.05
CA VAL A 128 -13.05 1.72 3.69
C VAL A 128 -12.24 1.82 4.96
N LYS A 129 -12.57 0.94 5.91
CA LYS A 129 -11.79 0.68 7.11
C LYS A 129 -11.37 -0.78 7.09
N MET A 130 -10.07 -1.03 7.12
CA MET A 130 -9.51 -2.37 7.18
C MET A 130 -8.94 -2.60 8.58
N GLY A 131 -9.55 -3.49 9.36
CA GLY A 131 -9.15 -3.76 10.73
C GLY A 131 -7.99 -4.75 10.82
N HIS A 132 -7.09 -4.53 11.76
CA HIS A 132 -5.96 -5.40 12.05
C HIS A 132 -6.07 -6.11 13.40
N GLY A 133 -7.27 -6.23 13.91
CA GLY A 133 -7.58 -6.94 15.14
C GLY A 133 -8.17 -6.06 16.21
N PHE A 134 -8.60 -6.72 17.30
CA PHE A 134 -9.11 -6.05 18.48
C PHE A 134 -7.96 -5.26 19.14
N ASN A 135 -8.10 -4.04 19.47
CA ASN A 135 -7.05 -3.14 19.98
C ASN A 135 -5.99 -2.70 18.96
N SER A 136 -6.15 -2.96 17.69
CA SER A 136 -5.29 -2.37 16.68
C SER A 136 -6.05 -1.38 15.80
N CYS A 137 -5.30 -0.43 15.27
CA CYS A 137 -5.90 0.63 14.47
C CYS A 137 -6.35 0.10 13.12
N PRO A 138 -7.56 0.42 12.68
CA PRO A 138 -7.92 0.20 11.32
C PRO A 138 -7.08 1.10 10.40
N GLU A 139 -6.67 0.56 9.28
CA GLU A 139 -6.29 1.35 8.14
C GLU A 139 -7.56 1.96 7.54
N ILE A 140 -7.54 3.27 7.34
CA ILE A 140 -8.69 4.02 6.83
C ILE A 140 -8.30 4.61 5.50
N ILE A 141 -9.10 4.36 4.47
CA ILE A 141 -8.82 4.81 3.11
C ILE A 141 -10.06 5.48 2.55
N SER A 142 -9.85 6.63 1.95
CA SER A 142 -10.83 7.37 1.15
C SER A 142 -10.21 7.74 -0.19
N GLY A 143 -10.91 7.52 -1.26
CA GLY A 143 -10.39 7.84 -2.57
C GLY A 143 -11.47 7.92 -3.63
N ASP A 144 -11.09 8.50 -4.74
CA ASP A 144 -11.83 8.52 -5.99
C ASP A 144 -10.86 8.55 -7.19
N LYS A 145 -11.35 8.92 -8.37
CA LYS A 145 -10.53 9.02 -9.58
C LYS A 145 -9.43 10.09 -9.53
N SER A 146 -9.45 11.02 -8.58
CA SER A 146 -8.53 12.17 -8.50
C SER A 146 -7.56 12.10 -7.33
N TYR A 147 -7.86 11.31 -6.30
CA TYR A 147 -7.00 11.19 -5.13
C TYR A 147 -7.15 9.86 -4.39
N LEU A 148 -6.14 9.56 -3.58
CA LEU A 148 -6.19 8.52 -2.57
C LEU A 148 -5.64 9.08 -1.26
N LEU A 149 -6.47 9.13 -0.23
CA LEU A 149 -6.11 9.59 1.10
C LEU A 149 -6.21 8.42 2.09
N SER A 150 -5.13 8.11 2.78
CA SER A 150 -5.06 7.00 3.72
C SER A 150 -4.50 7.41 5.07
N ALA A 151 -5.01 6.78 6.13
CA ALA A 151 -4.55 7.00 7.50
C ALA A 151 -4.40 5.68 8.26
N GLY A 152 -3.49 5.66 9.23
CA GLY A 152 -3.23 4.51 10.09
C GLY A 152 -4.25 4.30 11.22
N GLY A 153 -5.22 5.20 11.35
CA GLY A 153 -6.26 5.15 12.38
C GLY A 153 -5.78 5.49 13.79
N ALA A 154 -6.63 5.23 14.77
CA ALA A 154 -6.37 5.48 16.17
C ALA A 154 -5.84 4.25 16.89
N ASN A 155 -4.81 4.43 17.69
CA ASN A 155 -4.25 3.36 18.48
C ASN A 155 -4.91 3.28 19.87
N GLN A 156 -5.27 2.09 20.27
CA GLN A 156 -5.89 1.83 21.57
C GLN A 156 -5.06 0.92 22.50
N GLY A 157 -3.84 0.54 22.12
CA GLY A 157 -3.07 -0.45 22.85
C GLY A 157 -1.58 -0.13 23.02
N ARG A 158 -0.98 -0.63 24.12
CA ARG A 158 0.43 -0.43 24.46
C ARG A 158 1.45 -1.07 23.48
N ARG A 159 1.00 -1.96 22.61
CA ARG A 159 1.84 -2.73 21.69
C ARG A 159 1.52 -2.50 20.22
N SER A 160 0.78 -1.46 19.92
CA SER A 160 0.60 -1.13 18.52
C SER A 160 1.95 -0.75 17.95
N LEU A 161 2.32 -1.45 16.95
CA LEU A 161 3.51 -1.12 16.20
C LEU A 161 3.30 0.23 15.51
N ILE A 162 4.35 0.95 15.47
CA ILE A 162 4.43 2.28 14.92
C ILE A 162 4.07 2.25 13.46
N VAL A 163 3.25 3.17 13.06
CA VAL A 163 2.95 3.44 11.68
C VAL A 163 3.92 4.49 11.17
N ALA A 164 4.77 4.10 10.25
CA ALA A 164 5.84 4.96 9.76
C ALA A 164 5.31 6.21 9.05
N LYS A 165 4.19 6.09 8.37
CA LYS A 165 3.54 7.18 7.63
C LYS A 165 2.06 7.18 8.00
N PRO A 166 1.68 7.90 9.06
CA PRO A 166 0.30 7.85 9.58
C PRO A 166 -0.74 8.42 8.62
N ILE A 167 -0.38 9.34 7.74
CA ILE A 167 -1.25 9.87 6.69
C ILE A 167 -0.47 9.97 5.38
N MET A 168 -1.09 9.50 4.30
CA MET A 168 -0.58 9.57 2.94
C MET A 168 -1.67 10.09 2.01
N LEU A 169 -1.30 11.00 1.11
CA LEU A 169 -2.16 11.50 0.03
C LEU A 169 -1.42 11.33 -1.30
N PHE A 170 -2.05 10.62 -2.21
CA PHE A 170 -1.68 10.59 -3.63
C PHE A 170 -2.69 11.38 -4.43
N LEU A 171 -2.19 12.17 -5.37
CA LEU A 171 -2.99 12.90 -6.34
C LEU A 171 -2.80 12.28 -7.72
N ASP A 172 -3.70 12.64 -8.63
CA ASP A 172 -3.57 12.24 -10.04
C ASP A 172 -2.46 13.04 -10.71
N ASP A 173 -1.25 12.57 -10.55
CA ASP A 173 -0.04 13.08 -11.18
C ASP A 173 0.86 11.91 -11.61
N ASP A 174 1.87 12.18 -12.39
CA ASP A 174 2.83 11.17 -12.87
C ASP A 174 4.00 10.94 -11.90
N ALA A 175 4.00 11.58 -10.75
CA ALA A 175 5.10 11.46 -9.80
C ALA A 175 5.10 10.09 -9.12
N SER A 176 6.20 9.37 -9.22
CA SER A 176 6.40 8.05 -8.61
C SER A 176 7.32 8.07 -7.39
N GLU A 177 7.93 9.18 -7.06
CA GLU A 177 8.80 9.30 -5.90
C GLU A 177 8.02 9.79 -4.67
N MET A 178 8.32 9.24 -3.49
CA MET A 178 7.69 9.63 -2.23
C MET A 178 7.82 11.13 -1.92
N LYS A 179 8.87 11.77 -2.40
CA LYS A 179 9.07 13.22 -2.19
C LYS A 179 7.97 14.08 -2.84
N HIS A 180 7.22 13.54 -3.80
CA HIS A 180 6.12 14.21 -4.48
C HIS A 180 4.75 13.87 -3.88
N ALA A 181 4.66 12.84 -3.04
CA ALA A 181 3.46 12.52 -2.30
C ALA A 181 3.38 13.37 -1.02
N PHE A 182 2.20 13.88 -0.72
CA PHE A 182 1.98 14.49 0.59
C PHE A 182 1.89 13.38 1.63
N HIS A 183 2.67 13.51 2.69
CA HIS A 183 2.62 12.57 3.80
C HIS A 183 2.97 13.23 5.12
N MET A 184 2.45 12.67 6.19
CA MET A 184 2.83 13.03 7.55
C MET A 184 3.63 11.90 8.18
N PHE A 185 4.57 12.24 9.04
CA PHE A 185 5.27 11.29 9.88
C PHE A 185 5.48 11.84 11.28
N GLY A 186 5.57 10.95 12.25
CA GLY A 186 5.82 11.34 13.62
C GLY A 186 7.29 11.71 13.89
N PRO A 187 7.60 12.28 15.03
CA PRO A 187 8.98 12.60 15.41
C PRO A 187 9.78 11.34 15.71
N GLY A 188 10.94 11.20 15.10
CA GLY A 188 11.89 10.11 15.36
C GLY A 188 11.81 8.95 14.38
N ASP A 189 12.75 8.03 14.51
CA ASP A 189 12.96 6.90 13.58
C ASP A 189 12.49 5.56 14.15
N ASN A 190 12.36 5.47 15.48
CA ASN A 190 12.01 4.26 16.22
C ASN A 190 10.98 4.57 17.28
N PHE A 191 10.07 3.68 17.58
CA PHE A 191 9.16 3.68 18.73
C PHE A 191 8.65 5.08 19.14
N ILE A 192 7.71 5.57 18.39
CA ILE A 192 7.21 6.92 18.54
C ILE A 192 5.85 6.88 19.21
N ASP A 193 5.54 7.97 19.91
CA ASP A 193 4.18 8.22 20.33
C ASP A 193 3.24 8.14 19.13
N TRP A 194 2.26 7.28 19.24
CA TRP A 194 1.29 7.06 18.20
C TRP A 194 0.49 8.32 17.93
N ASN A 195 0.47 8.73 16.70
CA ASN A 195 -0.42 9.78 16.26
C ASN A 195 -1.76 9.18 15.87
N ASN A 196 -2.80 9.46 16.64
CA ASN A 196 -4.15 9.12 16.26
C ASN A 196 -4.50 9.87 14.98
N THR A 197 -4.86 9.11 13.96
CA THR A 197 -5.14 9.64 12.64
C THR A 197 -6.48 9.12 12.13
N GLY A 198 -7.16 9.95 11.37
CA GLY A 198 -8.42 9.61 10.73
C GLY A 198 -8.55 10.26 9.38
N VAL A 199 -9.32 9.61 8.53
CA VAL A 199 -9.71 10.11 7.21
C VAL A 199 -11.20 9.93 7.06
N TYR A 200 -11.85 10.92 6.49
CA TYR A 200 -13.23 10.84 6.02
C TYR A 200 -13.40 11.70 4.79
N LYS A 201 -13.76 11.07 3.66
CA LYS A 201 -13.76 11.71 2.34
C LYS A 201 -12.40 12.38 2.07
N ASP A 202 -12.38 13.67 1.81
CA ASP A 202 -11.22 14.51 1.53
C ASP A 202 -10.59 15.14 2.78
N PHE A 203 -11.11 14.82 3.97
CA PHE A 203 -10.58 15.31 5.24
C PHE A 203 -9.64 14.30 5.88
N ALA A 204 -8.51 14.79 6.37
CA ALA A 204 -7.61 14.04 7.23
C ALA A 204 -7.37 14.80 8.54
N CYS A 205 -7.30 14.09 9.64
CA CYS A 205 -6.98 14.66 10.94
C CYS A 205 -5.95 13.81 11.68
N THR A 206 -5.18 14.45 12.54
CA THR A 206 -4.23 13.79 13.42
C THR A 206 -4.13 14.48 14.76
N LYS A 207 -3.83 13.71 15.81
CA LYS A 207 -3.48 14.21 17.14
C LYS A 207 -2.10 13.71 17.51
N GLY A 208 -1.22 14.62 17.88
CA GLY A 208 0.17 14.33 18.24
C GLY A 208 1.16 15.19 17.45
N LYS A 209 2.45 14.98 17.71
CA LYS A 209 3.51 15.67 16.98
C LYS A 209 3.63 15.05 15.59
N VAL A 210 3.54 15.87 14.57
CA VAL A 210 3.69 15.44 13.17
C VAL A 210 4.67 16.35 12.43
N HIS A 211 5.36 15.77 11.49
CA HIS A 211 6.19 16.48 10.53
C HIS A 211 5.55 16.36 9.15
N ILE A 212 5.42 17.48 8.47
CA ILE A 212 4.95 17.56 7.10
C ILE A 212 6.12 18.02 6.26
N PRO A 213 6.67 17.17 5.39
CA PRO A 213 7.71 17.62 4.48
C PRO A 213 7.11 18.56 3.46
N VAL A 214 7.65 19.76 3.38
CA VAL A 214 7.23 20.78 2.42
C VAL A 214 8.33 20.96 1.39
N ASN A 215 8.00 20.81 0.13
CA ASN A 215 8.93 21.13 -0.95
C ASN A 215 9.02 22.65 -1.12
N LYS A 216 10.09 23.26 -0.59
CA LYS A 216 10.31 24.71 -0.65
C LYS A 216 10.38 25.28 -2.07
N LYS A 217 10.69 24.44 -3.07
CA LYS A 217 10.72 24.88 -4.47
C LYS A 217 9.28 25.05 -5.04
N ALA A 218 8.37 24.18 -4.64
CA ALA A 218 6.98 24.28 -5.08
C ALA A 218 6.26 25.50 -4.48
N LEU A 219 6.63 25.93 -3.28
CA LEU A 219 6.07 27.13 -2.64
C LEU A 219 6.57 28.45 -3.23
N LYS A 220 7.64 28.43 -4.03
CA LYS A 220 8.18 29.65 -4.65
C LYS A 220 7.63 29.89 -6.07
N SER A 221 6.87 28.94 -6.62
CA SER A 221 6.29 28.99 -7.96
C SER A 221 4.77 29.27 -7.95
N SER A 222 4.20 29.45 -6.80
CA SER A 222 2.83 29.91 -6.59
C SER A 222 2.82 31.36 -6.10
#